data_26638ab2d51e74038b754f4a5c910d6b
#
_entry.id   26638ab2d51e74038b754f4a5c910d6b
#
_cell.length_a   1.000
_cell.length_b   1.000
_cell.length_c   1.000
_cell.angle_alpha   90.00
_cell.angle_beta   90.00
_cell.angle_gamma   90.00
#
_symmetry.space_group_name_H-M   'P 1'
#
loop_
_entity.id
_entity.type
_entity.pdbx_description
1 polymer ?
#
loop_
_entity_poly.entity_id
_entity_poly.type
_entity_poly.pdbx_seq_one_letter_code
_entity_poly.pdbx_strand_id
1 'polypeptide(L)'
;MKRRKLFAMLLSAALLVPTLTGCGNSAGGSMEAAGGSSSVTESDSASKEAETSEEAEEIIISVAEWPTSADPDKLALYEGYVETMKELYPNITVVPVEYAYSVDTFLPKAVSGQLPTVYSTYFTETSKIIGAGYAKDITAVLEDVGYDKMLNKELLDLVTSDGKIYGIPGSSYNVGMLYNIELFKEAGLLDENGVPQYAQTYEDLAKLAVTVKEKTGKPGLFWYTKNNQGGWMFMNLAWSYGVDFMHQEDDGKWVATFDSDEAIEAMQFVKDLKWKYDCIQENTLVAGDDMFTAFATNQVAMAYSSLDWNDPVITAGGADKDNLSLARVPAGPAGRASLMGGNVYMFSPNATDEEVKAALKWLEVTGFSPNVNDEARKGIEERLNTEVSKGMPVGPRKMSVWTSGEYYDVEGELISENCNVDMKYWDDFAITDDVSIHPEVPMNAQELYKALDNVIQEVLTNENADVAALMTEANATFQRDYLDNAQ
;
A
#
# COMPACT_ATOMS: atom_id res chain seq x y z
N MET A 1 -42.75 -10.34 -33.54
CA MET A 1 -42.54 -9.97 -34.97
C MET A 1 -41.30 -9.09 -35.09
N LYS A 2 -40.48 -9.44 -36.08
CA LYS A 2 -39.26 -8.77 -36.62
C LYS A 2 -37.93 -9.05 -35.90
N ARG A 3 -37.26 -10.03 -36.51
CA ARG A 3 -35.83 -10.34 -36.58
C ARG A 3 -35.06 -9.26 -37.36
N ARG A 4 -33.77 -9.04 -36.98
CA ARG A 4 -32.64 -8.68 -37.89
C ARG A 4 -31.37 -8.88 -37.09
N LYS A 5 -30.59 -9.87 -37.34
CA LYS A 5 -29.59 -10.26 -38.37
C LYS A 5 -28.18 -9.76 -38.00
N LEU A 6 -27.35 -10.77 -37.75
CA LEU A 6 -25.89 -10.77 -37.75
C LEU A 6 -25.27 -10.06 -38.93
N PHE A 7 -24.08 -9.44 -38.71
CA PHE A 7 -23.02 -9.42 -39.72
C PHE A 7 -21.68 -9.67 -39.03
N ALA A 8 -21.12 -10.81 -39.36
CA ALA A 8 -19.72 -11.16 -39.11
C ALA A 8 -18.94 -10.69 -40.37
N MET A 9 -17.79 -10.03 -40.18
CA MET A 9 -16.80 -9.85 -41.23
C MET A 9 -15.45 -10.29 -40.72
N LEU A 10 -15.06 -11.44 -41.22
CA LEU A 10 -13.67 -11.92 -41.27
C LEU A 10 -12.94 -11.14 -42.39
N LEU A 11 -11.75 -10.61 -42.07
CA LEU A 11 -10.77 -10.28 -43.08
C LEU A 11 -9.41 -10.85 -42.68
N SER A 12 -9.02 -11.87 -43.44
CA SER A 12 -7.68 -12.42 -43.53
C SER A 12 -6.90 -11.68 -44.61
N ALA A 13 -5.63 -11.32 -44.33
CA ALA A 13 -4.61 -11.10 -45.38
C ALA A 13 -3.25 -11.05 -44.65
N ALA A 14 -2.46 -12.05 -44.71
CA ALA A 14 -1.48 -12.40 -45.73
C ALA A 14 -0.12 -11.68 -45.52
N LEU A 15 0.84 -12.51 -45.10
CA LEU A 15 2.29 -12.29 -45.04
C LEU A 15 2.88 -11.86 -46.42
N LEU A 16 3.83 -10.95 -46.36
CA LEU A 16 4.87 -10.80 -47.38
C LEU A 16 6.19 -10.40 -46.73
N VAL A 17 7.14 -11.33 -46.77
CA VAL A 17 8.58 -11.14 -46.51
C VAL A 17 9.21 -10.75 -47.85
N PRO A 18 10.19 -9.88 -47.90
CA PRO A 18 11.32 -10.05 -48.80
C PRO A 18 12.67 -10.12 -48.05
N THR A 19 13.29 -11.25 -48.26
CA THR A 19 14.73 -11.46 -48.12
C THR A 19 15.46 -10.77 -49.27
N LEU A 20 16.55 -10.05 -48.95
CA LEU A 20 17.59 -9.73 -49.91
C LEU A 20 18.96 -9.89 -49.24
N THR A 21 19.62 -10.90 -49.67
CA THR A 21 21.07 -11.20 -49.55
C THR A 21 21.88 -10.32 -50.47
N GLY A 22 23.07 -9.93 -50.07
CA GLY A 22 24.04 -9.26 -50.95
C GLY A 22 25.41 -9.16 -50.24
N CYS A 23 26.29 -10.07 -50.59
CA CYS A 23 27.74 -10.12 -50.28
C CYS A 23 28.56 -9.12 -51.07
N GLY A 24 29.80 -8.85 -50.58
CA GLY A 24 30.96 -8.42 -51.39
C GLY A 24 31.75 -7.32 -50.74
N ASN A 25 32.79 -7.51 -50.18
CA ASN A 25 34.13 -7.97 -50.32
C ASN A 25 35.12 -6.84 -50.71
N SER A 26 36.11 -6.67 -49.84
CA SER A 26 37.55 -6.56 -49.97
C SER A 26 38.26 -5.30 -50.49
N ALA A 27 39.37 -5.09 -49.82
CA ALA A 27 40.66 -4.57 -50.20
C ALA A 27 40.81 -3.03 -50.09
N GLY A 28 41.72 -2.51 -49.31
CA GLY A 28 43.15 -2.83 -49.20
C GLY A 28 43.96 -1.69 -49.78
N GLY A 29 44.79 -1.04 -49.03
CA GLY A 29 45.66 -0.03 -49.58
C GLY A 29 46.37 0.79 -48.53
N SER A 30 47.56 0.42 -48.28
CA SER A 30 48.54 0.97 -47.35
C SER A 30 49.41 2.08 -47.94
N MET A 31 50.13 2.80 -47.04
CA MET A 31 51.35 3.59 -47.26
C MET A 31 51.15 5.05 -47.76
N GLU A 32 51.85 6.09 -47.34
CA GLU A 32 53.23 6.15 -46.80
C GLU A 32 53.46 7.55 -46.19
N ALA A 33 54.47 7.69 -45.42
CA ALA A 33 54.95 8.80 -44.66
C ALA A 33 55.68 9.86 -45.51
N ALA A 34 55.75 11.08 -44.96
CA ALA A 34 56.87 11.99 -45.02
C ALA A 34 56.48 13.24 -44.19
N GLY A 35 57.09 13.71 -43.18
CA GLY A 35 58.51 14.04 -42.99
C GLY A 35 58.75 15.54 -43.23
N GLY A 36 58.87 16.37 -42.17
CA GLY A 36 59.20 17.75 -42.31
C GLY A 36 59.29 18.50 -40.97
N SER A 37 60.52 18.74 -40.54
CA SER A 37 60.99 19.31 -39.29
C SER A 37 61.02 20.83 -39.25
N SER A 38 61.08 21.35 -38.01
CA SER A 38 61.60 22.67 -37.50
C SER A 38 60.65 23.85 -37.62
N SER A 39 60.53 24.73 -36.66
CA SER A 39 61.46 25.25 -35.64
C SER A 39 60.75 26.04 -34.53
N VAL A 40 61.37 26.06 -33.39
CA VAL A 40 61.14 26.81 -32.15
C VAL A 40 60.83 28.29 -32.36
N THR A 41 59.87 28.81 -31.61
CA THR A 41 59.99 30.12 -30.92
C THR A 41 59.16 30.09 -29.62
N GLU A 42 59.83 30.30 -28.53
CA GLU A 42 59.27 30.61 -27.22
C GLU A 42 58.55 31.94 -27.24
N SER A 43 57.41 32.02 -26.60
CA SER A 43 57.04 33.19 -25.82
C SER A 43 55.98 32.85 -24.77
N ASP A 44 56.29 33.28 -23.64
CA ASP A 44 55.76 33.27 -22.29
C ASP A 44 54.26 33.52 -22.13
N SER A 45 53.78 32.93 -21.05
CA SER A 45 52.81 33.42 -20.08
C SER A 45 51.35 33.01 -20.20
N ALA A 46 50.94 32.58 -19.04
CA ALA A 46 49.60 32.41 -18.47
C ALA A 46 49.03 31.00 -18.48
N SER A 47 49.39 30.29 -17.41
CA SER A 47 48.63 29.16 -16.87
C SER A 47 47.17 29.58 -16.61
N LYS A 48 46.26 29.24 -17.48
CA LYS A 48 44.89 28.97 -17.10
C LYS A 48 44.85 27.53 -16.68
N GLU A 49 44.68 27.30 -15.39
CA GLU A 49 44.16 26.03 -14.88
C GLU A 49 42.87 25.73 -15.64
N ALA A 50 42.91 24.76 -16.52
CA ALA A 50 41.71 24.11 -17.01
C ALA A 50 41.20 23.30 -15.83
N GLU A 51 40.16 23.81 -15.17
CA GLU A 51 39.29 22.93 -14.39
C GLU A 51 38.80 21.86 -15.37
N THR A 52 39.39 20.67 -15.25
CA THR A 52 38.79 19.44 -15.78
C THR A 52 37.53 19.26 -14.97
N SER A 53 36.38 19.68 -15.50
CA SER A 53 35.10 19.15 -15.06
C SER A 53 35.18 17.66 -15.33
N GLU A 54 35.36 16.85 -14.29
CA GLU A 54 35.04 15.42 -14.34
C GLU A 54 33.57 15.41 -14.78
N GLU A 55 33.29 14.95 -15.99
CA GLU A 55 31.93 14.64 -16.39
C GLU A 55 31.42 13.60 -15.39
N ALA A 56 30.40 13.94 -14.62
CA ALA A 56 29.79 13.05 -13.65
C ALA A 56 29.36 11.77 -14.39
N GLU A 57 29.71 10.62 -13.87
CA GLU A 57 29.37 9.33 -14.46
C GLU A 57 27.84 9.22 -14.64
N GLU A 58 27.39 8.77 -15.81
CA GLU A 58 25.97 8.59 -16.10
C GLU A 58 25.40 7.44 -15.24
N ILE A 59 24.34 7.71 -14.49
CA ILE A 59 23.63 6.75 -13.66
C ILE A 59 22.27 6.47 -14.28
N ILE A 60 21.96 5.21 -14.55
CA ILE A 60 20.68 4.81 -15.12
C ILE A 60 19.90 4.06 -14.07
N ILE A 61 18.68 4.54 -13.76
CA ILE A 61 17.76 3.86 -12.85
C ILE A 61 16.49 3.46 -13.58
N SER A 62 15.96 2.29 -13.27
CA SER A 62 14.65 1.83 -13.73
C SER A 62 13.65 1.92 -12.59
N VAL A 63 12.46 2.50 -12.85
CA VAL A 63 11.44 2.75 -11.85
C VAL A 63 10.16 2.00 -12.18
N ALA A 64 9.64 1.27 -11.21
CA ALA A 64 8.39 0.51 -11.31
C ALA A 64 7.15 1.42 -11.27
N GLU A 65 5.98 0.81 -11.43
CA GLU A 65 4.66 1.46 -11.32
C GLU A 65 4.45 2.63 -12.27
N TRP A 66 5.12 2.60 -13.41
CA TRP A 66 4.95 3.63 -14.42
C TRP A 66 3.51 3.65 -14.94
N PRO A 67 2.84 4.81 -14.95
CA PRO A 67 1.46 4.93 -15.42
C PRO A 67 1.34 4.54 -16.89
N THR A 68 0.22 3.90 -17.24
CA THR A 68 -0.09 3.55 -18.62
C THR A 68 -0.96 4.62 -19.29
N SER A 69 -1.18 4.49 -20.59
CA SER A 69 -2.10 5.36 -21.33
C SER A 69 -3.57 5.27 -20.88
N ALA A 70 -3.90 4.36 -19.98
CA ALA A 70 -5.22 4.27 -19.34
C ALA A 70 -5.44 5.38 -18.31
N ASP A 71 -4.36 5.96 -17.77
CA ASP A 71 -4.37 7.11 -16.85
C ASP A 71 -3.50 8.24 -17.43
N PRO A 72 -4.01 9.03 -18.38
CA PRO A 72 -3.23 10.03 -19.08
C PRO A 72 -2.77 11.19 -18.19
N ASP A 73 -3.53 11.53 -17.14
CA ASP A 73 -3.18 12.61 -16.23
C ASP A 73 -1.98 12.20 -15.36
N LYS A 74 -2.00 10.99 -14.82
CA LYS A 74 -0.89 10.45 -14.05
C LYS A 74 0.35 10.23 -14.92
N LEU A 75 0.17 9.80 -16.18
CA LEU A 75 1.28 9.65 -17.13
C LEU A 75 1.96 11.00 -17.40
N ALA A 76 1.20 12.05 -17.67
CA ALA A 76 1.73 13.40 -17.91
C ALA A 76 2.48 13.94 -16.66
N LEU A 77 1.97 13.63 -15.46
CA LEU A 77 2.63 13.98 -14.20
C LEU A 77 4.02 13.31 -14.08
N TYR A 78 4.10 12.01 -14.38
CA TYR A 78 5.37 11.27 -14.31
C TYR A 78 6.36 11.70 -15.38
N GLU A 79 5.89 12.06 -16.59
CA GLU A 79 6.73 12.69 -17.62
C GLU A 79 7.30 14.03 -17.12
N GLY A 80 6.50 14.84 -16.40
CA GLY A 80 6.96 16.05 -15.76
C GLY A 80 8.05 15.80 -14.70
N TYR A 81 7.94 14.75 -13.90
CA TYR A 81 8.98 14.37 -12.95
C TYR A 81 10.30 13.99 -13.63
N VAL A 82 10.24 13.34 -14.79
CA VAL A 82 11.47 13.06 -15.59
C VAL A 82 12.15 14.33 -16.05
N GLU A 83 11.38 15.32 -16.51
CA GLU A 83 11.98 16.62 -16.89
C GLU A 83 12.61 17.32 -15.68
N THR A 84 11.95 17.30 -14.52
CA THR A 84 12.53 17.81 -13.26
C THR A 84 13.81 17.07 -12.87
N MET A 85 13.85 15.74 -13.02
CA MET A 85 15.06 14.95 -12.77
C MET A 85 16.21 15.37 -13.68
N LYS A 86 15.95 15.59 -14.99
CA LYS A 86 16.97 16.06 -15.94
C LYS A 86 17.52 17.44 -15.61
N GLU A 87 16.66 18.33 -15.09
CA GLU A 87 17.06 19.68 -14.70
C GLU A 87 17.92 19.66 -13.43
N LEU A 88 17.50 18.91 -12.41
CA LEU A 88 18.19 18.86 -11.11
C LEU A 88 19.41 17.93 -11.11
N TYR A 89 19.32 16.81 -11.82
CA TYR A 89 20.30 15.72 -11.82
C TYR A 89 20.60 15.26 -13.24
N PRO A 90 21.30 16.08 -14.06
CA PRO A 90 21.48 15.82 -15.50
C PRO A 90 22.27 14.56 -15.82
N ASN A 91 22.98 13.99 -14.84
CA ASN A 91 23.71 12.72 -14.96
C ASN A 91 22.85 11.50 -14.60
N ILE A 92 21.56 11.68 -14.24
CA ILE A 92 20.65 10.56 -13.90
C ILE A 92 19.64 10.39 -15.02
N THR A 93 19.61 9.18 -15.59
CA THR A 93 18.63 8.78 -16.60
C THR A 93 17.57 7.86 -15.97
N VAL A 94 16.29 8.25 -16.04
CA VAL A 94 15.16 7.48 -15.52
C VAL A 94 14.56 6.63 -16.64
N VAL A 95 14.48 5.32 -16.44
CA VAL A 95 13.88 4.34 -17.36
C VAL A 95 12.52 3.88 -16.81
N PRO A 96 11.43 4.17 -17.51
CA PRO A 96 10.09 3.73 -17.13
C PRO A 96 9.91 2.21 -17.19
N VAL A 97 9.25 1.61 -16.18
CA VAL A 97 8.86 0.20 -16.20
C VAL A 97 7.41 0.04 -15.77
N GLU A 98 6.55 -0.39 -16.69
CA GLU A 98 5.14 -0.69 -16.45
C GLU A 98 5.01 -2.00 -15.63
N TYR A 99 5.53 -2.02 -14.42
CA TYR A 99 5.47 -3.15 -13.52
C TYR A 99 4.90 -2.70 -12.17
N ALA A 100 3.74 -3.23 -11.81
CA ALA A 100 3.20 -3.19 -10.47
C ALA A 100 3.47 -4.52 -9.76
N TYR A 101 3.73 -4.46 -8.46
CA TYR A 101 3.90 -5.67 -7.65
C TYR A 101 2.65 -6.55 -7.71
N SER A 102 2.89 -7.83 -7.85
CA SER A 102 1.87 -8.88 -7.71
C SER A 102 2.55 -10.13 -7.17
N VAL A 103 1.96 -10.76 -6.17
CA VAL A 103 2.45 -12.01 -5.55
C VAL A 103 2.74 -13.07 -6.63
N ASP A 104 1.86 -13.19 -7.64
CA ASP A 104 1.98 -14.19 -8.70
C ASP A 104 3.11 -13.93 -9.70
N THR A 105 3.47 -12.66 -9.92
CA THR A 105 4.42 -12.27 -10.98
C THR A 105 5.79 -11.83 -10.48
N PHE A 106 5.92 -11.56 -9.18
CA PHE A 106 7.18 -11.08 -8.60
C PHE A 106 8.32 -12.08 -8.74
N LEU A 107 8.12 -13.32 -8.27
CA LEU A 107 9.17 -14.33 -8.22
C LEU A 107 9.80 -14.63 -9.60
N PRO A 108 9.04 -14.83 -10.69
CA PRO A 108 9.62 -15.00 -12.03
C PRO A 108 10.51 -13.82 -12.46
N LYS A 109 10.13 -12.57 -12.14
CA LYS A 109 10.94 -11.39 -12.44
C LYS A 109 12.22 -11.34 -11.59
N ALA A 110 12.10 -11.61 -10.30
CA ALA A 110 13.23 -11.63 -9.38
C ALA A 110 14.29 -12.67 -9.79
N VAL A 111 13.86 -13.91 -10.05
CA VAL A 111 14.74 -15.01 -10.50
C VAL A 111 15.41 -14.69 -11.84
N SER A 112 14.72 -14.03 -12.75
CA SER A 112 15.29 -13.64 -14.06
C SER A 112 16.18 -12.38 -13.99
N GLY A 113 16.34 -11.75 -12.82
CA GLY A 113 17.12 -10.52 -12.64
C GLY A 113 16.50 -9.30 -13.32
N GLN A 114 15.17 -9.29 -13.51
CA GLN A 114 14.43 -8.23 -14.20
C GLN A 114 13.68 -7.29 -13.25
N LEU A 115 14.05 -7.28 -11.97
CA LEU A 115 13.50 -6.29 -11.03
C LEU A 115 14.00 -4.90 -11.41
N PRO A 116 13.10 -3.88 -11.42
CA PRO A 116 13.51 -2.49 -11.55
C PRO A 116 14.48 -2.08 -10.44
N THR A 117 15.27 -1.03 -10.66
CA THR A 117 16.19 -0.47 -9.66
C THR A 117 15.44 -0.16 -8.36
N VAL A 118 14.27 0.47 -8.47
CA VAL A 118 13.34 0.67 -7.35
C VAL A 118 11.94 0.16 -7.73
N TYR A 119 11.32 -0.58 -6.81
CA TYR A 119 9.97 -1.10 -6.94
C TYR A 119 9.22 -0.99 -5.62
N SER A 120 7.88 -0.92 -5.68
CA SER A 120 7.02 -0.93 -4.50
C SER A 120 6.47 -2.34 -4.25
N THR A 121 6.23 -2.67 -2.99
CA THR A 121 5.57 -3.90 -2.55
C THR A 121 4.80 -3.64 -1.25
N TYR A 122 4.14 -4.66 -0.69
CA TYR A 122 3.43 -4.58 0.58
C TYR A 122 4.34 -4.97 1.75
N PHE A 123 4.07 -4.47 2.95
CA PHE A 123 4.80 -4.89 4.15
C PHE A 123 4.70 -6.39 4.40
N THR A 124 3.59 -7.04 4.01
CA THR A 124 3.39 -8.49 4.11
C THR A 124 4.43 -9.33 3.35
N GLU A 125 5.06 -8.75 2.35
CA GLU A 125 5.96 -9.48 1.45
C GLU A 125 7.45 -9.26 1.77
N THR A 126 7.75 -8.30 2.64
CA THR A 126 9.13 -7.88 2.91
C THR A 126 10.00 -9.00 3.43
N SER A 127 9.54 -9.74 4.44
CA SER A 127 10.30 -10.85 5.03
C SER A 127 10.63 -11.94 4.01
N LYS A 128 9.68 -12.30 3.15
CA LYS A 128 9.85 -13.28 2.07
C LYS A 128 10.83 -12.79 1.00
N ILE A 129 10.72 -11.53 0.59
CA ILE A 129 11.61 -10.92 -0.41
C ILE A 129 13.03 -10.82 0.12
N ILE A 130 13.21 -10.39 1.37
CA ILE A 130 14.50 -10.28 2.04
C ILE A 130 15.13 -11.66 2.22
N GLY A 131 14.38 -12.62 2.78
CA GLY A 131 14.84 -13.98 3.00
C GLY A 131 15.27 -14.70 1.72
N ALA A 132 14.61 -14.41 0.59
CA ALA A 132 14.98 -14.93 -0.72
C ALA A 132 16.15 -14.18 -1.40
N GLY A 133 16.67 -13.12 -0.81
CA GLY A 133 17.80 -12.33 -1.35
C GLY A 133 17.41 -11.45 -2.56
N TYR A 134 16.16 -11.05 -2.68
CA TYR A 134 15.66 -10.23 -3.80
C TYR A 134 15.58 -8.74 -3.48
N ALA A 135 16.07 -8.31 -2.32
CA ALA A 135 16.22 -6.90 -1.94
C ALA A 135 17.69 -6.57 -1.62
N LYS A 136 18.10 -5.35 -1.97
CA LYS A 136 19.42 -4.82 -1.64
C LYS A 136 19.45 -4.33 -0.19
N ASP A 137 20.57 -4.63 0.52
CA ASP A 137 20.94 -3.95 1.76
C ASP A 137 21.28 -2.48 1.44
N ILE A 138 20.46 -1.56 1.96
CA ILE A 138 20.59 -0.10 1.75
C ILE A 138 20.98 0.65 3.01
N THR A 139 21.40 -0.06 4.07
CA THR A 139 21.72 0.53 5.38
C THR A 139 22.69 1.70 5.26
N ALA A 140 23.84 1.47 4.62
CA ALA A 140 24.85 2.50 4.47
C ALA A 140 24.37 3.72 3.67
N VAL A 141 23.52 3.52 2.67
CA VAL A 141 22.95 4.61 1.87
C VAL A 141 21.97 5.44 2.71
N LEU A 142 21.11 4.80 3.50
CA LEU A 142 20.14 5.52 4.36
C LEU A 142 20.85 6.29 5.49
N GLU A 143 21.88 5.71 6.08
CA GLU A 143 22.70 6.38 7.10
C GLU A 143 23.43 7.61 6.52
N ASP A 144 23.94 7.50 5.28
CA ASP A 144 24.65 8.58 4.59
C ASP A 144 23.73 9.78 4.30
N VAL A 145 22.47 9.52 3.90
CA VAL A 145 21.47 10.57 3.66
C VAL A 145 20.68 10.95 4.93
N GLY A 146 20.82 10.20 6.03
CA GLY A 146 20.21 10.47 7.33
C GLY A 146 18.71 10.13 7.44
N TYR A 147 18.16 9.38 6.50
CA TYR A 147 16.73 9.01 6.48
C TYR A 147 16.37 7.98 7.56
N ASP A 148 17.32 7.13 7.97
CA ASP A 148 17.18 6.15 9.04
C ASP A 148 16.70 6.75 10.36
N LYS A 149 17.02 8.02 10.64
CA LYS A 149 16.66 8.76 11.86
C LYS A 149 15.35 9.52 11.76
N MET A 150 14.80 9.69 10.55
CA MET A 150 13.60 10.47 10.29
C MET A 150 12.39 9.59 10.04
N LEU A 151 12.62 8.34 9.63
CA LEU A 151 11.58 7.36 9.38
C LEU A 151 10.93 6.87 10.69
N ASN A 152 9.66 6.53 10.61
CA ASN A 152 8.95 5.86 11.70
C ASN A 152 9.63 4.52 12.00
N LYS A 153 10.12 4.39 13.24
CA LYS A 153 10.91 3.21 13.64
C LYS A 153 10.10 1.91 13.56
N GLU A 154 8.82 1.93 13.91
CA GLU A 154 7.96 0.73 13.86
C GLU A 154 7.82 0.22 12.43
N LEU A 155 7.70 1.14 11.46
CA LEU A 155 7.64 0.81 10.04
C LEU A 155 9.01 0.37 9.50
N LEU A 156 10.09 1.01 9.95
CA LEU A 156 11.45 0.68 9.53
C LEU A 156 11.86 -0.71 10.02
N ASP A 157 11.42 -1.10 11.21
CA ASP A 157 11.68 -2.43 11.77
C ASP A 157 11.10 -3.54 10.87
N LEU A 158 9.99 -3.30 10.16
CA LEU A 158 9.37 -4.28 9.23
C LEU A 158 10.19 -4.54 7.95
N VAL A 159 11.12 -3.68 7.64
CA VAL A 159 12.02 -3.79 6.48
C VAL A 159 13.47 -4.00 6.90
N THR A 160 13.68 -4.31 8.18
CA THR A 160 14.99 -4.55 8.78
C THR A 160 15.14 -6.04 9.12
N SER A 161 16.23 -6.64 8.72
CA SER A 161 16.59 -8.02 9.05
C SER A 161 18.07 -8.10 9.40
N ASP A 162 18.43 -8.80 10.50
CA ASP A 162 19.81 -8.94 10.99
C ASP A 162 20.55 -7.60 11.14
N GLY A 163 19.83 -6.55 11.55
CA GLY A 163 20.35 -5.19 11.72
C GLY A 163 20.64 -4.44 10.40
N LYS A 164 20.14 -4.94 9.26
CA LYS A 164 20.27 -4.35 7.93
C LYS A 164 18.94 -3.92 7.39
N ILE A 165 18.91 -2.78 6.74
CA ILE A 165 17.71 -2.16 6.17
C ILE A 165 17.63 -2.54 4.68
N TYR A 166 16.48 -3.08 4.25
CA TYR A 166 16.25 -3.57 2.89
C TYR A 166 15.16 -2.82 2.12
N GLY A 167 14.57 -1.82 2.72
CA GLY A 167 13.53 -1.02 2.08
C GLY A 167 13.25 0.26 2.84
N ILE A 168 12.38 1.09 2.26
CA ILE A 168 11.93 2.33 2.87
C ILE A 168 10.40 2.29 2.94
N PRO A 169 9.78 2.44 4.12
CA PRO A 169 8.35 2.64 4.22
C PRO A 169 7.88 3.75 3.28
N GLY A 170 6.98 3.46 2.35
CA GLY A 170 6.49 4.43 1.37
C GLY A 170 5.15 5.05 1.76
N SER A 171 4.30 4.27 2.39
CA SER A 171 3.02 4.71 2.97
C SER A 171 2.64 3.82 4.14
N SER A 172 1.79 4.34 5.02
CA SER A 172 1.24 3.53 6.11
C SER A 172 -0.18 3.97 6.45
N TYR A 173 -0.94 3.04 7.00
CA TYR A 173 -2.28 3.25 7.53
C TYR A 173 -2.52 2.34 8.72
N ASN A 174 -3.50 2.71 9.53
CA ASN A 174 -4.07 1.83 10.53
C ASN A 174 -5.59 1.74 10.33
N VAL A 175 -6.18 0.65 10.81
CA VAL A 175 -7.61 0.37 10.68
C VAL A 175 -8.37 0.95 11.87
N GLY A 176 -9.51 1.57 11.58
CA GLY A 176 -10.50 2.02 12.52
C GLY A 176 -11.90 1.51 12.19
N MET A 177 -12.88 2.08 12.86
CA MET A 177 -14.29 1.81 12.61
C MET A 177 -14.95 3.06 12.02
N LEU A 178 -15.47 2.95 10.80
CA LEU A 178 -16.22 4.01 10.12
C LEU A 178 -17.69 3.96 10.55
N TYR A 179 -18.27 5.13 10.80
CA TYR A 179 -19.66 5.32 11.22
C TYR A 179 -20.39 6.24 10.25
N ASN A 180 -21.64 5.89 9.92
CA ASN A 180 -22.57 6.70 9.15
C ASN A 180 -23.39 7.55 10.13
N ILE A 181 -23.14 8.87 10.15
CA ILE A 181 -23.76 9.81 11.11
C ILE A 181 -25.28 9.88 10.93
N GLU A 182 -25.77 9.87 9.68
CA GLU A 182 -27.22 9.94 9.39
C GLU A 182 -27.97 8.72 9.96
N LEU A 183 -27.46 7.50 9.75
CA LEU A 183 -28.08 6.28 10.27
C LEU A 183 -28.00 6.23 11.80
N PHE A 184 -26.91 6.70 12.42
CA PHE A 184 -26.80 6.82 13.87
C PHE A 184 -27.78 7.84 14.43
N LYS A 185 -27.98 8.96 13.73
CA LYS A 185 -29.00 9.97 14.08
C LYS A 185 -30.42 9.40 13.99
N GLU A 186 -30.75 8.68 12.91
CA GLU A 186 -32.04 8.03 12.72
C GLU A 186 -32.31 6.98 13.80
N ALA A 187 -31.27 6.23 14.20
CA ALA A 187 -31.35 5.25 15.28
C ALA A 187 -31.42 5.87 16.69
N GLY A 188 -31.18 7.18 16.85
CA GLY A 188 -31.11 7.87 18.13
C GLY A 188 -29.84 7.56 18.92
N LEU A 189 -28.74 7.30 18.23
CA LEU A 189 -27.45 6.88 18.77
C LEU A 189 -26.38 7.99 18.69
N LEU A 190 -26.77 9.25 18.61
CA LEU A 190 -25.87 10.39 18.78
C LEU A 190 -25.83 10.81 20.26
N ASP A 191 -24.68 11.29 20.71
CA ASP A 191 -24.54 11.94 22.00
C ASP A 191 -25.09 13.37 22.01
N GLU A 192 -24.93 14.09 23.14
CA GLU A 192 -25.40 15.48 23.29
C GLU A 192 -24.69 16.49 22.37
N ASN A 193 -23.51 16.15 21.84
CA ASN A 193 -22.71 16.93 20.90
C ASN A 193 -23.00 16.56 19.43
N GLY A 194 -23.86 15.56 19.20
CA GLY A 194 -24.19 15.05 17.88
C GLY A 194 -23.15 14.08 17.33
N VAL A 195 -22.26 13.54 18.18
CA VAL A 195 -21.26 12.55 17.81
C VAL A 195 -21.86 11.14 17.94
N PRO A 196 -21.58 10.21 17.01
CA PRO A 196 -21.99 8.82 17.14
C PRO A 196 -21.47 8.18 18.46
N GLN A 197 -22.32 7.38 19.09
CA GLN A 197 -21.88 6.54 20.22
C GLN A 197 -20.96 5.45 19.68
N TYR A 198 -19.65 5.66 19.85
CA TYR A 198 -18.67 4.69 19.36
C TYR A 198 -18.64 3.42 20.22
N ALA A 199 -18.58 2.28 19.56
CA ALA A 199 -18.45 0.98 20.21
C ALA A 199 -17.16 0.90 21.02
N GLN A 200 -17.26 0.68 22.34
CA GLN A 200 -16.09 0.53 23.18
C GLN A 200 -15.56 -0.91 23.18
N THR A 201 -16.47 -1.86 23.01
CA THR A 201 -16.15 -3.29 22.91
C THR A 201 -16.86 -3.92 21.69
N TYR A 202 -16.43 -5.12 21.29
CA TYR A 202 -17.14 -5.86 20.23
C TYR A 202 -18.58 -6.26 20.62
N GLU A 203 -18.84 -6.44 21.92
CA GLU A 203 -20.21 -6.63 22.40
C GLU A 203 -21.05 -5.35 22.19
N ASP A 204 -20.49 -4.18 22.45
CA ASP A 204 -21.16 -2.91 22.19
C ASP A 204 -21.36 -2.69 20.69
N LEU A 205 -20.38 -3.07 19.84
CA LEU A 205 -20.51 -3.02 18.39
C LEU A 205 -21.73 -3.82 17.91
N ALA A 206 -21.89 -5.04 18.41
CA ALA A 206 -23.05 -5.87 18.07
C ALA A 206 -24.36 -5.23 18.55
N LYS A 207 -24.41 -4.68 19.76
CA LYS A 207 -25.62 -3.99 20.32
C LYS A 207 -26.00 -2.77 19.48
N LEU A 208 -25.02 -1.94 19.12
CA LEU A 208 -25.24 -0.76 18.28
C LEU A 208 -25.74 -1.19 16.89
N ALA A 209 -25.13 -2.23 16.30
CA ALA A 209 -25.54 -2.75 15.00
C ALA A 209 -26.99 -3.28 15.01
N VAL A 210 -27.37 -4.01 16.04
CA VAL A 210 -28.77 -4.45 16.23
C VAL A 210 -29.71 -3.26 16.37
N THR A 211 -29.35 -2.28 17.20
CA THR A 211 -30.18 -1.09 17.42
C THR A 211 -30.40 -0.29 16.13
N VAL A 212 -29.34 -0.10 15.33
CA VAL A 212 -29.46 0.53 14.02
C VAL A 212 -30.43 -0.25 13.14
N LYS A 213 -30.26 -1.57 13.03
CA LYS A 213 -31.14 -2.41 12.19
C LYS A 213 -32.60 -2.35 12.63
N GLU A 214 -32.87 -2.43 13.93
CA GLU A 214 -34.23 -2.33 14.48
C GLU A 214 -34.89 -0.96 14.21
N LYS A 215 -34.12 0.12 14.24
CA LYS A 215 -34.66 1.48 14.10
C LYS A 215 -34.79 1.93 12.65
N THR A 216 -33.81 1.57 11.80
CA THR A 216 -33.69 2.07 10.43
C THR A 216 -34.07 1.03 9.37
N GLY A 217 -34.13 -0.26 9.74
CA GLY A 217 -34.25 -1.38 8.79
C GLY A 217 -33.00 -1.62 7.95
N LYS A 218 -31.88 -0.95 8.24
CA LYS A 218 -30.61 -1.13 7.53
C LYS A 218 -29.64 -1.96 8.35
N PRO A 219 -28.77 -2.77 7.72
CA PRO A 219 -27.66 -3.42 8.41
C PRO A 219 -26.88 -2.45 9.26
N GLY A 220 -26.61 -2.82 10.51
CA GLY A 220 -25.84 -1.98 11.41
C GLY A 220 -24.34 -2.09 11.15
N LEU A 221 -23.86 -3.24 10.65
CA LEU A 221 -22.45 -3.50 10.41
C LEU A 221 -22.25 -4.14 9.04
N PHE A 222 -21.23 -3.70 8.31
CA PHE A 222 -20.72 -4.36 7.11
C PHE A 222 -19.58 -5.30 7.48
N TRP A 223 -19.66 -6.57 7.02
CA TRP A 223 -18.59 -7.54 7.21
C TRP A 223 -18.04 -7.99 5.85
N TYR A 224 -16.73 -7.88 5.66
CA TYR A 224 -16.04 -8.28 4.44
C TYR A 224 -15.88 -9.80 4.38
N THR A 225 -15.85 -10.37 3.16
CA THR A 225 -15.89 -11.85 3.03
C THR A 225 -15.13 -12.38 1.82
N LYS A 226 -14.63 -11.53 0.92
CA LYS A 226 -13.94 -11.96 -0.31
C LYS A 226 -12.75 -11.07 -0.65
N ASN A 227 -11.96 -11.51 -1.61
CA ASN A 227 -10.79 -10.80 -2.13
C ASN A 227 -9.71 -10.57 -1.04
N ASN A 228 -9.55 -11.54 -0.14
CA ASN A 228 -8.68 -11.50 1.04
C ASN A 228 -9.09 -10.46 2.11
N GLN A 229 -10.12 -9.66 1.85
CA GLN A 229 -10.49 -8.54 2.72
C GLN A 229 -11.25 -9.00 3.98
N GLY A 230 -11.94 -10.13 3.93
CA GLY A 230 -12.58 -10.72 5.10
C GLY A 230 -11.55 -11.18 6.13
N GLY A 231 -10.59 -11.98 5.69
CA GLY A 231 -9.47 -12.43 6.51
C GLY A 231 -8.62 -11.26 6.99
N TRP A 232 -8.32 -10.31 6.13
CA TRP A 232 -7.56 -9.12 6.46
C TRP A 232 -8.23 -8.29 7.57
N MET A 233 -9.53 -7.98 7.46
CA MET A 233 -10.25 -7.22 8.49
C MET A 233 -10.51 -8.03 9.76
N PHE A 234 -10.62 -9.37 9.63
CA PHE A 234 -10.77 -10.27 10.78
C PHE A 234 -9.56 -10.21 11.73
N MET A 235 -8.35 -9.86 11.24
CA MET A 235 -7.15 -9.75 12.07
C MET A 235 -7.37 -8.80 13.26
N ASN A 236 -8.05 -7.66 13.05
CA ASN A 236 -8.33 -6.69 14.12
C ASN A 236 -9.14 -7.31 15.26
N LEU A 237 -10.19 -8.06 14.92
CA LEU A 237 -11.00 -8.79 15.88
C LEU A 237 -10.18 -9.87 16.58
N ALA A 238 -9.48 -10.70 15.82
CA ALA A 238 -8.75 -11.85 16.34
C ALA A 238 -7.64 -11.44 17.32
N TRP A 239 -6.80 -10.44 16.98
CA TRP A 239 -5.79 -9.91 17.91
C TRP A 239 -6.41 -9.31 19.18
N SER A 240 -7.58 -8.67 19.08
CA SER A 240 -8.29 -8.17 20.25
C SER A 240 -8.79 -9.26 21.17
N TYR A 241 -8.93 -10.50 20.67
CA TYR A 241 -9.21 -11.70 21.46
C TYR A 241 -7.94 -12.38 21.98
N GLY A 242 -6.76 -11.94 21.54
CA GLY A 242 -5.46 -12.50 21.97
C GLY A 242 -4.93 -13.58 21.05
N VAL A 243 -5.44 -13.67 19.83
CA VAL A 243 -4.97 -14.65 18.83
C VAL A 243 -3.54 -14.35 18.42
N ASP A 244 -2.68 -15.36 18.46
CA ASP A 244 -1.42 -15.41 17.73
C ASP A 244 -1.64 -16.28 16.49
N PHE A 245 -1.41 -15.72 15.29
CA PHE A 245 -1.67 -16.46 14.05
C PHE A 245 -0.58 -17.43 13.69
N MET A 246 0.65 -17.11 14.04
CA MET A 246 1.83 -17.94 13.81
C MET A 246 3.00 -17.48 14.63
N HIS A 247 3.89 -18.38 14.99
CA HIS A 247 5.18 -18.06 15.59
C HIS A 247 6.30 -18.86 14.96
N GLN A 248 7.52 -18.40 15.13
CA GLN A 248 8.71 -19.10 14.71
C GLN A 248 9.30 -19.88 15.87
N GLU A 249 9.56 -21.18 15.67
CA GLU A 249 10.23 -22.04 16.63
C GLU A 249 11.75 -21.79 16.65
N ASP A 250 12.44 -22.31 17.68
CA ASP A 250 13.90 -22.15 17.82
C ASP A 250 14.71 -22.73 16.65
N ASP A 251 14.16 -23.67 15.89
CA ASP A 251 14.77 -24.25 14.69
C ASP A 251 14.51 -23.44 13.41
N GLY A 252 13.82 -22.30 13.54
CA GLY A 252 13.50 -21.37 12.45
C GLY A 252 12.23 -21.69 11.68
N LYS A 253 11.53 -22.78 12.01
CA LYS A 253 10.27 -23.14 11.35
C LYS A 253 9.11 -22.31 11.86
N TRP A 254 8.22 -21.96 10.95
CA TRP A 254 6.97 -21.28 11.28
C TRP A 254 5.87 -22.29 11.59
N VAL A 255 5.11 -22.00 12.64
CA VAL A 255 3.98 -22.81 13.09
C VAL A 255 2.73 -21.94 13.12
N ALA A 256 1.66 -22.40 12.43
CA ALA A 256 0.34 -21.78 12.45
C ALA A 256 -0.38 -22.13 13.77
N THR A 257 -1.03 -21.12 14.38
CA THR A 257 -1.65 -21.23 15.70
C THR A 257 -3.04 -20.62 15.77
N PHE A 258 -3.66 -20.34 14.62
CA PHE A 258 -4.98 -19.69 14.56
C PHE A 258 -6.19 -20.65 14.68
N ASP A 259 -5.98 -21.82 15.26
CA ASP A 259 -7.04 -22.74 15.71
C ASP A 259 -7.13 -22.77 17.26
N SER A 260 -6.59 -21.76 17.92
CA SER A 260 -6.70 -21.59 19.38
C SER A 260 -8.15 -21.34 19.83
N ASP A 261 -8.44 -21.50 21.12
CA ASP A 261 -9.76 -21.23 21.68
C ASP A 261 -10.17 -19.75 21.44
N GLU A 262 -9.22 -18.82 21.54
CA GLU A 262 -9.42 -17.38 21.27
C GLU A 262 -9.80 -17.13 19.80
N ALA A 263 -9.16 -17.83 18.85
CA ALA A 263 -9.46 -17.71 17.43
C ALA A 263 -10.83 -18.30 17.09
N ILE A 264 -11.18 -19.41 17.71
CA ILE A 264 -12.51 -20.03 17.58
C ILE A 264 -13.58 -19.09 18.15
N GLU A 265 -13.33 -18.45 19.30
CA GLU A 265 -14.26 -17.49 19.91
C GLU A 265 -14.45 -16.25 19.05
N ALA A 266 -13.36 -15.69 18.51
CA ALA A 266 -13.39 -14.56 17.57
C ALA A 266 -14.19 -14.91 16.30
N MET A 267 -13.98 -16.09 15.71
CA MET A 267 -14.73 -16.53 14.52
C MET A 267 -16.19 -16.86 14.86
N GLN A 268 -16.47 -17.37 16.07
CA GLN A 268 -17.84 -17.56 16.55
C GLN A 268 -18.58 -16.21 16.66
N PHE A 269 -17.91 -15.15 17.11
CA PHE A 269 -18.50 -13.82 17.11
C PHE A 269 -18.89 -13.37 15.69
N VAL A 270 -18.06 -13.61 14.68
CA VAL A 270 -18.40 -13.33 13.27
C VAL A 270 -19.66 -14.08 12.84
N LYS A 271 -19.73 -15.38 13.16
CA LYS A 271 -20.93 -16.19 12.90
C LYS A 271 -22.17 -15.62 13.60
N ASP A 272 -22.02 -15.23 14.86
CA ASP A 272 -23.09 -14.66 15.68
C ASP A 272 -23.64 -13.34 15.10
N LEU A 273 -22.83 -12.50 14.46
CA LEU A 273 -23.28 -11.28 13.78
C LEU A 273 -24.39 -11.55 12.76
N LYS A 274 -24.34 -12.70 12.08
CA LYS A 274 -25.36 -13.10 11.09
C LYS A 274 -26.54 -13.81 11.74
N TRP A 275 -26.27 -14.88 12.51
CA TRP A 275 -27.30 -15.84 12.90
C TRP A 275 -27.97 -15.54 14.24
N LYS A 276 -27.25 -14.93 15.17
CA LYS A 276 -27.76 -14.56 16.48
C LYS A 276 -28.25 -13.12 16.54
N TYR A 277 -27.44 -12.20 16.01
CA TYR A 277 -27.72 -10.76 16.05
C TYR A 277 -28.45 -10.27 14.82
N ASP A 278 -28.36 -10.97 13.69
CA ASP A 278 -28.94 -10.58 12.41
C ASP A 278 -28.68 -9.10 12.06
N CYS A 279 -27.45 -8.63 12.26
CA CYS A 279 -27.12 -7.20 12.20
C CYS A 279 -26.21 -6.80 11.03
N ILE A 280 -25.76 -7.77 10.22
CA ILE A 280 -24.93 -7.50 9.02
C ILE A 280 -25.78 -7.54 7.74
N GLN A 281 -25.15 -7.23 6.60
CA GLN A 281 -25.76 -7.29 5.27
C GLN A 281 -26.24 -8.73 4.91
N GLU A 282 -27.28 -8.82 4.07
CA GLU A 282 -27.80 -10.12 3.63
C GLU A 282 -26.86 -10.84 2.66
N ASN A 283 -26.33 -10.08 1.67
CA ASN A 283 -25.34 -10.62 0.75
C ASN A 283 -24.00 -10.79 1.49
N THR A 284 -23.57 -12.05 1.62
CA THR A 284 -22.33 -12.41 2.32
C THR A 284 -21.15 -12.69 1.39
N LEU A 285 -21.21 -12.25 0.13
CA LEU A 285 -20.09 -12.29 -0.81
C LEU A 285 -19.74 -10.88 -1.25
N VAL A 286 -19.12 -10.10 -0.36
CA VAL A 286 -18.88 -8.67 -0.49
C VAL A 286 -17.43 -8.29 -0.16
N ALA A 287 -16.97 -7.20 -0.79
CA ALA A 287 -15.66 -6.61 -0.63
C ALA A 287 -15.74 -5.08 -0.43
N GLY A 288 -14.61 -4.38 -0.48
CA GLY A 288 -14.52 -2.94 -0.26
C GLY A 288 -15.39 -2.11 -1.19
N ASP A 289 -15.43 -2.42 -2.48
CA ASP A 289 -16.27 -1.68 -3.45
C ASP A 289 -17.77 -1.75 -3.10
N ASP A 290 -18.21 -2.91 -2.57
CA ASP A 290 -19.58 -3.08 -2.07
C ASP A 290 -19.83 -2.18 -0.83
N MET A 291 -18.82 -2.08 0.07
CA MET A 291 -18.88 -1.23 1.26
C MET A 291 -18.91 0.26 0.88
N PHE A 292 -18.05 0.70 -0.05
CA PHE A 292 -18.03 2.09 -0.49
C PHE A 292 -19.39 2.53 -1.00
N THR A 293 -20.01 1.70 -1.83
CA THR A 293 -21.36 1.93 -2.36
C THR A 293 -22.42 1.94 -1.25
N ALA A 294 -22.33 0.99 -0.30
CA ALA A 294 -23.29 0.87 0.78
C ALA A 294 -23.25 2.08 1.74
N PHE A 295 -22.06 2.58 2.06
CA PHE A 295 -21.89 3.80 2.87
C PHE A 295 -22.42 5.03 2.14
N ALA A 296 -22.03 5.23 0.88
CA ALA A 296 -22.46 6.39 0.08
C ALA A 296 -23.98 6.48 -0.09
N THR A 297 -24.66 5.35 -0.06
CA THR A 297 -26.11 5.27 -0.24
C THR A 297 -26.89 5.06 1.06
N ASN A 298 -26.24 5.25 2.21
CA ASN A 298 -26.82 5.05 3.55
C ASN A 298 -27.47 3.67 3.71
N GLN A 299 -26.81 2.61 3.21
CA GLN A 299 -27.31 1.24 3.32
C GLN A 299 -26.62 0.44 4.44
N VAL A 300 -25.62 0.98 5.10
CA VAL A 300 -24.93 0.37 6.24
C VAL A 300 -24.40 1.45 7.18
N ALA A 301 -24.39 1.16 8.49
CA ALA A 301 -24.07 2.15 9.50
C ALA A 301 -22.62 2.11 10.00
N MET A 302 -21.99 0.94 10.01
CA MET A 302 -20.61 0.75 10.49
C MET A 302 -19.84 -0.19 9.59
N ALA A 303 -18.54 0.02 9.46
CA ALA A 303 -17.59 -0.91 8.83
C ALA A 303 -16.18 -0.66 9.32
N TYR A 304 -15.31 -1.68 9.30
CA TYR A 304 -13.89 -1.42 9.36
C TYR A 304 -13.44 -0.55 8.19
N SER A 305 -12.57 0.40 8.45
CA SER A 305 -12.05 1.32 7.43
C SER A 305 -10.72 1.92 7.89
N SER A 306 -10.08 2.68 7.02
CA SER A 306 -8.93 3.52 7.31
C SER A 306 -9.15 4.91 6.73
N LEU A 307 -8.28 5.87 7.06
CA LEU A 307 -8.35 7.19 6.45
C LEU A 307 -8.18 7.14 4.91
N ASP A 308 -7.38 6.21 4.41
CA ASP A 308 -7.18 6.03 2.97
C ASP A 308 -8.42 5.49 2.25
N TRP A 309 -9.26 4.73 2.96
CA TRP A 309 -10.50 4.18 2.41
C TRP A 309 -11.66 5.19 2.38
N ASN A 310 -11.53 6.33 3.05
CA ASN A 310 -12.50 7.42 2.89
C ASN A 310 -12.49 7.98 1.46
N ASP A 311 -11.33 7.98 0.80
CA ASP A 311 -11.19 8.45 -0.56
C ASP A 311 -12.12 7.71 -1.54
N PRO A 312 -12.07 6.37 -1.67
CA PRO A 312 -13.01 5.65 -2.53
C PRO A 312 -14.46 5.68 -2.02
N VAL A 313 -14.72 5.76 -0.71
CA VAL A 313 -16.09 5.94 -0.19
C VAL A 313 -16.72 7.22 -0.75
N ILE A 314 -15.94 8.30 -0.85
CA ILE A 314 -16.40 9.59 -1.36
C ILE A 314 -16.36 9.63 -2.88
N THR A 315 -15.22 9.30 -3.51
CA THR A 315 -15.01 9.50 -4.95
C THR A 315 -15.74 8.47 -5.81
N ALA A 316 -15.70 7.20 -5.43
CA ALA A 316 -16.36 6.12 -6.16
C ALA A 316 -17.79 5.89 -5.67
N GLY A 317 -18.02 5.97 -4.36
CA GLY A 317 -19.32 5.78 -3.74
C GLY A 317 -20.21 7.02 -3.80
N GLY A 318 -19.63 8.22 -3.74
CA GLY A 318 -20.38 9.50 -3.70
C GLY A 318 -20.88 9.87 -2.30
N ALA A 319 -20.24 9.38 -1.24
CA ALA A 319 -20.57 9.75 0.14
C ALA A 319 -20.27 11.22 0.41
N ASP A 320 -21.08 11.84 1.27
CA ASP A 320 -20.77 13.15 1.85
C ASP A 320 -19.80 12.98 3.01
N LYS A 321 -18.64 13.65 2.97
CA LYS A 321 -17.64 13.62 4.05
C LYS A 321 -18.22 14.02 5.41
N ASP A 322 -19.23 14.91 5.42
CA ASP A 322 -19.86 15.40 6.65
C ASP A 322 -20.84 14.38 7.26
N ASN A 323 -21.10 13.27 6.55
CA ASN A 323 -21.84 12.10 7.04
C ASN A 323 -20.93 10.95 7.52
N LEU A 324 -19.62 11.15 7.52
CA LEU A 324 -18.63 10.16 7.92
C LEU A 324 -17.99 10.53 9.26
N SER A 325 -17.77 9.51 10.08
CA SER A 325 -17.02 9.61 11.33
C SER A 325 -16.14 8.36 11.46
N LEU A 326 -14.87 8.52 11.83
CA LEU A 326 -13.95 7.41 12.01
C LEU A 326 -13.47 7.39 13.46
N ALA A 327 -13.54 6.22 14.08
CA ALA A 327 -13.14 6.01 15.46
C ALA A 327 -12.18 4.83 15.60
N ARG A 328 -11.59 4.66 16.79
CA ARG A 328 -10.78 3.48 17.12
C ARG A 328 -11.57 2.20 16.96
N VAL A 329 -10.87 1.09 16.71
CA VAL A 329 -11.46 -0.25 16.75
C VAL A 329 -11.98 -0.59 18.15
N PRO A 330 -13.06 -1.40 18.29
CA PRO A 330 -13.53 -1.85 19.59
C PRO A 330 -12.51 -2.72 20.31
N ALA A 331 -12.57 -2.78 21.64
CA ALA A 331 -11.79 -3.69 22.46
C ALA A 331 -12.42 -5.08 22.51
N GLY A 332 -11.58 -6.10 22.44
CA GLY A 332 -11.91 -7.46 22.84
C GLY A 332 -11.36 -7.80 24.24
N PRO A 333 -11.39 -9.09 24.64
CA PRO A 333 -10.88 -9.54 25.94
C PRO A 333 -9.39 -9.23 26.18
N ALA A 334 -8.58 -9.18 25.12
CA ALA A 334 -7.14 -8.88 25.21
C ALA A 334 -6.81 -7.39 24.98
N GLY A 335 -7.80 -6.56 24.68
CA GLY A 335 -7.61 -5.13 24.44
C GLY A 335 -8.06 -4.68 23.06
N ARG A 336 -7.57 -3.51 22.63
CA ARG A 336 -7.80 -2.98 21.26
C ARG A 336 -6.61 -3.34 20.39
N ALA A 337 -6.88 -3.85 19.21
CA ALA A 337 -5.85 -4.19 18.24
C ALA A 337 -6.22 -3.63 16.88
N SER A 338 -5.37 -2.80 16.33
CA SER A 338 -5.54 -2.21 15.00
C SER A 338 -4.47 -2.72 14.05
N LEU A 339 -4.90 -3.27 12.93
CA LEU A 339 -4.03 -3.67 11.85
C LEU A 339 -3.37 -2.43 11.24
N MET A 340 -2.07 -2.51 11.06
CA MET A 340 -1.26 -1.57 10.31
C MET A 340 -0.75 -2.23 9.03
N GLY A 341 -0.90 -1.54 7.94
CA GLY A 341 -0.37 -1.95 6.65
C GLY A 341 0.21 -0.76 5.89
N GLY A 342 0.57 -1.00 4.64
CA GLY A 342 1.11 0.03 3.75
C GLY A 342 2.00 -0.55 2.67
N ASN A 343 2.69 0.35 1.98
CA ASN A 343 3.63 0.03 0.93
C ASN A 343 5.06 0.33 1.36
N VAL A 344 5.99 -0.40 0.77
CA VAL A 344 7.43 -0.20 0.97
C VAL A 344 8.12 -0.09 -0.39
N TYR A 345 9.06 0.82 -0.51
CA TYR A 345 10.00 0.86 -1.64
C TYR A 345 11.16 -0.08 -1.34
N MET A 346 11.42 -1.01 -2.24
CA MET A 346 12.56 -1.91 -2.19
C MET A 346 13.44 -1.71 -3.44
N PHE A 347 14.69 -2.14 -3.34
CA PHE A 347 15.69 -1.93 -4.39
C PHE A 347 16.20 -3.28 -4.90
N SER A 348 16.42 -3.37 -6.21
CA SER A 348 16.97 -4.56 -6.84
C SER A 348 18.27 -5.00 -6.14
N PRO A 349 18.47 -6.30 -5.87
CA PRO A 349 19.71 -6.79 -5.27
C PRO A 349 20.95 -6.51 -6.14
N ASN A 350 20.74 -6.23 -7.43
CA ASN A 350 21.81 -5.92 -8.38
C ASN A 350 22.11 -4.40 -8.46
N ALA A 351 21.32 -3.53 -7.83
CA ALA A 351 21.56 -2.11 -7.84
C ALA A 351 22.83 -1.72 -7.10
N THR A 352 23.59 -0.77 -7.61
CA THR A 352 24.72 -0.14 -6.91
C THR A 352 24.23 0.84 -5.85
N ASP A 353 25.10 1.30 -4.97
CA ASP A 353 24.77 2.32 -3.98
C ASP A 353 24.46 3.68 -4.65
N GLU A 354 25.14 3.99 -5.74
CA GLU A 354 24.89 5.17 -6.56
C GLU A 354 23.50 5.11 -7.24
N GLU A 355 23.12 3.95 -7.77
CA GLU A 355 21.78 3.76 -8.32
C GLU A 355 20.70 3.87 -7.24
N VAL A 356 20.95 3.36 -6.02
CA VAL A 356 20.02 3.56 -4.88
C VAL A 356 19.91 5.04 -4.52
N LYS A 357 21.03 5.77 -4.42
CA LYS A 357 21.02 7.22 -4.17
C LYS A 357 20.27 7.97 -5.28
N ALA A 358 20.46 7.60 -6.52
CA ALA A 358 19.73 8.20 -7.65
C ALA A 358 18.23 7.88 -7.60
N ALA A 359 17.85 6.66 -7.19
CA ALA A 359 16.46 6.29 -6.97
C ALA A 359 15.83 7.04 -5.79
N LEU A 360 16.59 7.36 -4.73
CA LEU A 360 16.11 8.26 -3.66
C LEU A 360 15.81 9.66 -4.21
N LYS A 361 16.66 10.21 -5.12
CA LYS A 361 16.38 11.50 -5.77
C LYS A 361 15.11 11.45 -6.62
N TRP A 362 14.84 10.33 -7.30
CA TRP A 362 13.57 10.12 -7.97
C TRP A 362 12.39 10.14 -6.99
N LEU A 363 12.50 9.42 -5.87
CA LEU A 363 11.45 9.41 -4.84
C LEU A 363 11.23 10.81 -4.26
N GLU A 364 12.30 11.59 -3.99
CA GLU A 364 12.18 12.98 -3.55
C GLU A 364 11.42 13.85 -4.56
N VAL A 365 11.75 13.75 -5.86
CA VAL A 365 11.05 14.50 -6.92
C VAL A 365 9.58 14.09 -7.05
N THR A 366 9.26 12.83 -6.78
CA THR A 366 7.86 12.35 -6.78
C THR A 366 7.11 12.65 -5.48
N GLY A 367 7.71 13.39 -4.55
CA GLY A 367 7.06 13.86 -3.32
C GLY A 367 7.38 13.04 -2.07
N PHE A 368 8.24 12.03 -2.16
CA PHE A 368 8.69 11.26 -1.00
C PHE A 368 10.02 11.84 -0.47
N SER A 369 9.94 12.82 0.42
CA SER A 369 11.12 13.47 1.02
C SER A 369 10.86 13.85 2.48
N PRO A 370 11.84 13.72 3.38
CA PRO A 370 11.75 14.28 4.73
C PRO A 370 12.03 15.79 4.76
N ASN A 371 12.54 16.35 3.67
CA ASN A 371 12.88 17.76 3.54
C ASN A 371 11.83 18.49 2.69
N VAL A 372 11.65 19.77 2.96
CA VAL A 372 10.73 20.62 2.22
C VAL A 372 11.48 21.81 1.62
N ASN A 373 11.43 21.94 0.31
CA ASN A 373 11.73 23.16 -0.39
C ASN A 373 10.43 23.87 -0.82
N ASP A 374 10.52 25.01 -1.44
CA ASP A 374 9.36 25.79 -1.88
C ASP A 374 8.45 24.99 -2.84
N GLU A 375 9.02 24.14 -3.70
CA GLU A 375 8.28 23.27 -4.63
C GLU A 375 7.56 22.14 -3.90
N ALA A 376 8.23 21.49 -2.95
CA ALA A 376 7.60 20.43 -2.14
C ALA A 376 6.45 20.99 -1.30
N ARG A 377 6.63 22.17 -0.67
CA ARG A 377 5.55 22.88 0.05
C ARG A 377 4.36 23.14 -0.88
N LYS A 378 4.63 23.70 -2.05
CA LYS A 378 3.61 23.96 -3.05
C LYS A 378 2.89 22.68 -3.49
N GLY A 379 3.62 21.59 -3.67
CA GLY A 379 3.06 20.27 -3.99
C GLY A 379 2.09 19.76 -2.90
N ILE A 380 2.44 19.92 -1.62
CA ILE A 380 1.56 19.60 -0.49
C ILE A 380 0.28 20.47 -0.54
N GLU A 381 0.43 21.78 -0.74
CA GLU A 381 -0.70 22.71 -0.85
C GLU A 381 -1.63 22.36 -2.02
N GLU A 382 -1.08 22.06 -3.19
CA GLU A 382 -1.87 21.66 -4.38
C GLU A 382 -2.59 20.32 -4.17
N ARG A 383 -1.95 19.36 -3.50
CA ARG A 383 -2.59 18.09 -3.11
C ARG A 383 -3.78 18.34 -2.18
N LEU A 384 -3.57 19.07 -1.08
CA LEU A 384 -4.62 19.37 -0.11
C LEU A 384 -5.79 20.16 -0.75
N ASN A 385 -5.48 21.17 -1.58
CA ASN A 385 -6.49 21.91 -2.34
C ASN A 385 -7.29 20.99 -3.28
N THR A 386 -6.63 20.03 -3.90
CA THR A 386 -7.28 19.04 -4.76
C THR A 386 -8.20 18.12 -3.95
N GLU A 387 -7.73 17.63 -2.81
CA GLU A 387 -8.54 16.82 -1.88
C GLU A 387 -9.79 17.59 -1.42
N VAL A 388 -9.62 18.84 -0.95
CA VAL A 388 -10.74 19.73 -0.58
C VAL A 388 -11.72 19.92 -1.75
N SER A 389 -11.20 20.19 -2.96
CA SER A 389 -12.04 20.42 -4.15
C SER A 389 -12.84 19.19 -4.57
N LYS A 390 -12.34 17.98 -4.28
CA LYS A 390 -13.03 16.70 -4.51
C LYS A 390 -13.98 16.31 -3.37
N GLY A 391 -14.11 17.14 -2.34
CA GLY A 391 -14.94 16.85 -1.17
C GLY A 391 -14.34 15.84 -0.21
N MET A 392 -13.02 15.63 -0.30
CA MET A 392 -12.30 14.70 0.58
C MET A 392 -12.14 15.31 1.98
N PRO A 393 -12.12 14.48 3.05
CA PRO A 393 -11.87 14.95 4.40
C PRO A 393 -10.39 15.31 4.55
N VAL A 394 -10.12 16.57 4.85
CA VAL A 394 -8.81 17.09 5.25
C VAL A 394 -8.90 17.54 6.70
N GLY A 395 -7.98 17.11 7.55
CA GLY A 395 -7.95 17.41 8.98
C GLY A 395 -7.38 16.25 9.81
N PRO A 396 -7.97 15.05 9.78
CA PRO A 396 -7.36 13.91 10.45
C PRO A 396 -6.04 13.53 9.79
N ARG A 397 -5.00 13.35 10.60
CA ARG A 397 -3.68 12.99 10.09
C ARG A 397 -3.57 11.48 9.92
N LYS A 398 -3.14 11.06 8.74
CA LYS A 398 -2.81 9.65 8.45
C LYS A 398 -1.56 9.24 9.26
N MET A 399 -1.40 7.95 9.50
CA MET A 399 -0.16 7.42 10.06
C MET A 399 1.00 7.81 9.13
N SER A 400 1.99 8.53 9.67
CA SER A 400 3.08 9.08 8.86
C SER A 400 4.27 8.13 8.80
N VAL A 401 4.89 8.01 7.64
CA VAL A 401 6.18 7.31 7.46
C VAL A 401 7.35 8.12 8.01
N TRP A 402 7.20 9.45 8.09
CA TRP A 402 8.15 10.36 8.70
C TRP A 402 7.68 10.76 10.09
N THR A 403 8.53 10.67 11.09
CA THR A 403 8.23 11.07 12.47
C THR A 403 8.95 12.36 12.88
N SER A 404 9.82 12.84 12.03
CA SER A 404 10.54 14.10 12.20
C SER A 404 10.98 14.64 10.84
N GLY A 405 11.48 15.87 10.85
CA GLY A 405 11.92 16.57 9.64
C GLY A 405 10.92 17.63 9.21
N GLU A 406 11.38 18.49 8.32
CA GLU A 406 10.63 19.66 7.89
C GLU A 406 9.31 19.29 7.19
N TYR A 407 9.30 18.17 6.42
CA TYR A 407 8.10 17.68 5.77
C TYR A 407 7.01 17.34 6.79
N TYR A 408 7.37 16.63 7.86
CA TYR A 408 6.42 16.24 8.90
C TYR A 408 5.74 17.46 9.54
N ASP A 409 6.51 18.50 9.84
CA ASP A 409 6.01 19.72 10.47
C ASP A 409 5.14 20.55 9.52
N VAL A 410 5.64 20.80 8.29
CA VAL A 410 4.95 21.58 7.26
C VAL A 410 3.65 20.92 6.79
N GLU A 411 3.66 19.59 6.59
CA GLU A 411 2.43 18.86 6.23
C GLU A 411 1.38 18.99 7.33
N GLY A 412 1.77 18.86 8.62
CA GLY A 412 0.85 19.01 9.76
C GLY A 412 0.26 20.41 9.86
N GLU A 413 1.07 21.46 9.63
CA GLU A 413 0.63 22.85 9.57
C GLU A 413 -0.41 23.04 8.44
N LEU A 414 -0.07 22.62 7.23
CA LEU A 414 -0.93 22.78 6.05
C LEU A 414 -2.24 21.96 6.15
N ILE A 415 -2.20 20.76 6.71
CA ILE A 415 -3.42 19.98 6.99
C ILE A 415 -4.33 20.76 7.97
N SER A 416 -3.76 21.33 9.02
CA SER A 416 -4.52 22.11 9.99
C SER A 416 -5.14 23.37 9.38
N GLU A 417 -4.40 24.08 8.51
CA GLU A 417 -4.88 25.28 7.81
C GLU A 417 -6.00 24.96 6.79
N ASN A 418 -5.98 23.78 6.17
CA ASN A 418 -6.93 23.35 5.17
C ASN A 418 -8.05 22.44 5.72
N CYS A 419 -8.14 22.31 7.06
CA CYS A 419 -9.12 21.44 7.69
C CYS A 419 -10.56 21.80 7.24
N ASN A 420 -11.26 20.83 6.66
CA ASN A 420 -12.60 21.00 6.10
C ASN A 420 -13.65 20.06 6.70
N VAL A 421 -13.31 19.44 7.84
CA VAL A 421 -14.20 18.55 8.61
C VAL A 421 -14.34 19.04 10.06
N ASP A 422 -15.40 18.62 10.73
CA ASP A 422 -15.52 18.82 12.18
C ASP A 422 -14.76 17.71 12.89
N MET A 423 -13.60 18.06 13.47
CA MET A 423 -12.67 17.12 14.08
C MET A 423 -13.30 16.27 15.19
N LYS A 424 -14.39 16.69 15.83
CA LYS A 424 -15.09 15.86 16.83
C LYS A 424 -15.54 14.49 16.30
N TYR A 425 -15.69 14.33 14.96
CA TYR A 425 -16.03 13.06 14.31
C TYR A 425 -14.81 12.20 13.98
N TRP A 426 -13.59 12.71 14.22
CA TRP A 426 -12.34 12.08 13.83
C TRP A 426 -11.34 11.95 14.99
N ASP A 427 -11.53 12.73 16.07
CA ASP A 427 -10.58 12.78 17.19
C ASP A 427 -10.43 11.44 17.93
N ASP A 428 -11.50 10.62 17.95
CA ASP A 428 -11.43 9.28 18.59
C ASP A 428 -10.54 8.30 17.80
N PHE A 429 -10.27 8.55 16.52
CA PHE A 429 -9.39 7.71 15.71
C PHE A 429 -7.90 7.89 16.03
N ALA A 430 -7.54 8.89 16.79
CA ALA A 430 -6.14 9.11 17.18
C ALA A 430 -5.55 7.85 17.84
N ILE A 431 -4.32 7.51 17.44
CA ILE A 431 -3.57 6.40 18.07
C ILE A 431 -3.26 6.82 19.50
N THR A 432 -3.65 5.98 20.44
CA THR A 432 -3.45 6.18 21.88
C THR A 432 -2.85 4.92 22.51
N ASP A 433 -2.28 5.03 23.70
CA ASP A 433 -1.58 3.93 24.39
C ASP A 433 -2.48 2.68 24.65
N ASP A 434 -3.80 2.82 24.51
CA ASP A 434 -4.76 1.71 24.66
C ASP A 434 -5.06 0.96 23.34
N VAL A 435 -4.46 1.38 22.22
CA VAL A 435 -4.56 0.70 20.92
C VAL A 435 -3.22 0.07 20.56
N SER A 436 -3.16 -1.25 20.56
CA SER A 436 -2.01 -1.98 20.05
C SER A 436 -2.02 -1.97 18.54
N ILE A 437 -0.99 -1.41 17.93
CA ILE A 437 -0.81 -1.43 16.48
C ILE A 437 -0.08 -2.70 16.09
N HIS A 438 -0.72 -3.50 15.23
CA HIS A 438 -0.18 -4.77 14.77
C HIS A 438 0.20 -4.69 13.29
N PRO A 439 1.46 -4.93 12.94
CA PRO A 439 1.82 -5.21 11.55
C PRO A 439 1.12 -6.49 11.09
N GLU A 440 0.96 -6.63 9.79
CA GLU A 440 0.46 -7.86 9.19
C GLU A 440 1.39 -9.05 9.52
N VAL A 441 0.85 -10.27 9.50
CA VAL A 441 1.64 -11.46 9.84
C VAL A 441 2.86 -11.60 8.93
N PRO A 442 3.99 -12.11 9.45
CA PRO A 442 5.27 -12.06 8.74
C PRO A 442 5.40 -13.05 7.57
N MET A 443 4.56 -14.11 7.53
CA MET A 443 4.66 -15.16 6.52
C MET A 443 3.33 -15.45 5.85
N ASN A 444 3.33 -15.39 4.51
CA ASN A 444 2.20 -15.77 3.66
C ASN A 444 0.85 -15.14 4.08
N ALA A 445 0.87 -13.85 4.41
CA ALA A 445 -0.30 -13.12 4.90
C ALA A 445 -1.47 -13.16 3.92
N GLN A 446 -1.21 -13.04 2.62
CA GLN A 446 -2.26 -13.05 1.60
C GLN A 446 -2.94 -14.43 1.49
N GLU A 447 -2.19 -15.49 1.65
CA GLU A 447 -2.70 -16.86 1.68
C GLU A 447 -3.47 -17.15 2.98
N LEU A 448 -3.04 -16.59 4.11
CA LEU A 448 -3.78 -16.64 5.37
C LEU A 448 -5.12 -15.91 5.25
N TYR A 449 -5.14 -14.70 4.69
CA TYR A 449 -6.38 -13.95 4.49
C TYR A 449 -7.37 -14.72 3.60
N LYS A 450 -6.87 -15.36 2.55
CA LYS A 450 -7.70 -16.21 1.69
C LYS A 450 -8.25 -17.44 2.42
N ALA A 451 -7.44 -18.07 3.28
CA ALA A 451 -7.92 -19.20 4.09
C ALA A 451 -9.02 -18.75 5.07
N LEU A 452 -8.84 -17.60 5.71
CA LEU A 452 -9.83 -17.01 6.60
C LEU A 452 -11.09 -16.54 5.86
N ASP A 453 -10.98 -15.98 4.65
CA ASP A 453 -12.15 -15.66 3.79
C ASP A 453 -13.04 -16.89 3.59
N ASN A 454 -12.44 -18.04 3.31
CA ASN A 454 -13.20 -19.28 3.11
C ASN A 454 -13.97 -19.70 4.39
N VAL A 455 -13.34 -19.60 5.56
CA VAL A 455 -14.00 -19.88 6.85
C VAL A 455 -15.12 -18.89 7.11
N ILE A 456 -14.87 -17.58 6.91
CA ILE A 456 -15.87 -16.51 7.09
C ILE A 456 -17.06 -16.74 6.17
N GLN A 457 -16.84 -17.07 4.90
CA GLN A 457 -17.93 -17.37 3.96
C GLN A 457 -18.77 -18.58 4.42
N GLU A 458 -18.13 -19.65 4.87
CA GLU A 458 -18.85 -20.84 5.34
C GLU A 458 -19.67 -20.51 6.59
N VAL A 459 -19.11 -19.84 7.62
CA VAL A 459 -19.85 -19.53 8.85
C VAL A 459 -20.98 -18.52 8.63
N LEU A 460 -20.90 -17.67 7.60
CA LEU A 460 -21.95 -16.69 7.27
C LEU A 460 -22.99 -17.22 6.30
N THR A 461 -22.77 -18.36 5.62
CA THR A 461 -23.73 -18.97 4.69
C THR A 461 -24.36 -20.22 5.24
N ASN A 462 -23.77 -20.86 6.24
CA ASN A 462 -24.23 -22.10 6.86
C ASN A 462 -24.40 -21.89 8.38
N GLU A 463 -25.66 -21.78 8.84
CA GLU A 463 -25.99 -21.64 10.26
C GLU A 463 -25.43 -22.78 11.12
N ASN A 464 -25.33 -23.99 10.56
CA ASN A 464 -24.88 -25.20 11.25
C ASN A 464 -23.35 -25.43 11.12
N ALA A 465 -22.59 -24.48 10.56
CA ALA A 465 -21.15 -24.60 10.44
C ALA A 465 -20.49 -24.82 11.81
N ASP A 466 -19.62 -25.80 11.89
CA ASP A 466 -18.78 -26.05 13.06
C ASP A 466 -17.53 -25.17 13.00
N VAL A 467 -17.55 -24.08 13.76
CA VAL A 467 -16.47 -23.08 13.77
C VAL A 467 -15.13 -23.70 14.18
N ALA A 468 -15.12 -24.55 15.21
CA ALA A 468 -13.90 -25.17 15.70
C ALA A 468 -13.28 -26.11 14.64
N ALA A 469 -14.13 -26.95 14.00
CA ALA A 469 -13.67 -27.83 12.94
C ALA A 469 -13.11 -27.05 11.74
N LEU A 470 -13.77 -25.97 11.32
CA LEU A 470 -13.32 -25.13 10.21
C LEU A 470 -12.00 -24.42 10.50
N MET A 471 -11.84 -23.86 11.69
CA MET A 471 -10.59 -23.21 12.09
C MET A 471 -9.43 -24.20 12.17
N THR A 472 -9.65 -25.37 12.77
CA THR A 472 -8.65 -26.45 12.84
C THR A 472 -8.23 -26.94 11.44
N GLU A 473 -9.20 -27.14 10.53
CA GLU A 473 -8.91 -27.55 9.14
C GLU A 473 -8.15 -26.47 8.37
N ALA A 474 -8.56 -25.21 8.52
CA ALA A 474 -7.88 -24.07 7.89
C ALA A 474 -6.43 -23.92 8.40
N ASN A 475 -6.22 -24.02 9.72
CA ASN A 475 -4.88 -23.96 10.34
C ASN A 475 -3.98 -25.09 9.83
N ALA A 476 -4.46 -26.34 9.84
CA ALA A 476 -3.69 -27.49 9.36
C ALA A 476 -3.38 -27.41 7.85
N THR A 477 -4.32 -26.90 7.07
CA THR A 477 -4.14 -26.73 5.62
C THR A 477 -3.12 -25.62 5.34
N PHE A 478 -3.21 -24.50 6.03
CA PHE A 478 -2.27 -23.39 5.90
C PHE A 478 -0.85 -23.81 6.31
N GLN A 479 -0.71 -24.54 7.43
CA GLN A 479 0.57 -25.10 7.86
C GLN A 479 1.21 -25.95 6.76
N ARG A 480 0.47 -26.95 6.28
CA ARG A 480 0.99 -27.92 5.29
C ARG A 480 1.32 -27.25 3.94
N ASP A 481 0.45 -26.38 3.44
CA ASP A 481 0.54 -25.88 2.07
C ASP A 481 1.48 -24.68 1.95
N TYR A 482 1.62 -23.89 3.03
CA TYR A 482 2.35 -22.62 2.98
C TYR A 482 3.54 -22.53 3.95
N LEU A 483 3.41 -22.99 5.21
CA LEU A 483 4.50 -22.84 6.18
C LEU A 483 5.51 -23.99 6.12
N ASP A 484 5.07 -25.23 5.95
CA ASP A 484 5.99 -26.39 5.84
C ASP A 484 6.90 -26.32 4.60
N ASN A 485 6.49 -25.56 3.58
CA ASN A 485 7.22 -25.37 2.33
C ASN A 485 7.92 -24.00 2.23
N ALA A 486 7.77 -23.15 3.22
CA ALA A 486 8.50 -21.88 3.32
C ALA A 486 9.93 -22.16 3.80
N GLN A 487 10.89 -22.17 2.87
CA GLN A 487 12.33 -22.23 3.14
C GLN A 487 12.98 -20.88 2.90
#